data_b01f5b5d402a44d49705de0a16244c0e
#
_entry.id   b01f5b5d402a44d49705de0a16244c0e
#
_cell.length_a   1.000
_cell.length_b   1.000
_cell.length_c   1.000
_cell.angle_alpha   90.00
_cell.angle_beta   90.00
_cell.angle_gamma   90.00
#
_symmetry.space_group_name_H-M   'P 1'
#
loop_
_entity.id
_entity.type
_entity.pdbx_description
1 polymer ?
#
loop_
_entity_poly.entity_id
_entity_poly.type
_entity_poly.pdbx_seq_one_letter_code
_entity_poly.pdbx_strand_id
1 'polypeptide(L)'
;MEARRATQTERRRFLSTASPLLGGPLPAEAGAEDAAVATATYEADADVYRIPTEAPAPPPLRDLDSLVPEPDSAREVDDWGRSERIYRLMEPVLNFYYRYWFRVEVEGIDRIPATSGALLASNHSGALPPDAPMIMQAIRNEHPSPRPLYMLGEHWFKGYPGVGLFTNKIGLVAAHPANAHRLLHDERRLVLVFPEGQKGTRKLFWQRYKLRRFGRGGFVKTAIRAGVPIVPVAVVGAEEAMPIFAHVPLLQRLTGLIYFPINHVFPHFGLLAAGMYMPAKFKIRFLDPVHFDRFGPDAADDVAFVQQVADDIRARIQIALNEMLRERGSVWFG
;
A
#
# COMPACT_ATOMS: atom_id res chain seq x y z
N MET A 1 29.74 -14.62 5.46
CA MET A 1 28.73 -15.41 4.74
C MET A 1 28.49 -14.73 3.40
N GLU A 2 29.10 -15.22 2.32
CA GLU A 2 28.96 -14.61 1.00
C GLU A 2 27.53 -14.82 0.48
N ALA A 3 26.79 -13.73 0.34
CA ALA A 3 25.51 -13.74 -0.33
C ALA A 3 25.74 -14.10 -1.82
N ARG A 4 25.30 -15.29 -2.26
CA ARG A 4 25.39 -15.73 -3.65
C ARG A 4 24.64 -14.70 -4.53
N ARG A 5 25.39 -14.06 -5.44
CA ARG A 5 24.77 -13.26 -6.51
C ARG A 5 24.01 -14.18 -7.42
N ALA A 6 22.68 -14.08 -7.46
CA ALA A 6 21.85 -14.83 -8.37
C ALA A 6 22.14 -14.42 -9.81
N THR A 7 22.39 -15.41 -10.69
CA THR A 7 22.64 -15.16 -12.11
C THR A 7 21.38 -14.69 -12.83
N GLN A 8 21.54 -14.02 -13.96
CA GLN A 8 20.40 -13.59 -14.79
C GLN A 8 19.51 -14.77 -15.22
N THR A 9 20.12 -15.97 -15.37
CA THR A 9 19.42 -17.22 -15.70
C THR A 9 18.54 -17.70 -14.54
N GLU A 10 18.98 -17.59 -13.29
CA GLU A 10 18.20 -17.93 -12.10
C GLU A 10 17.01 -16.98 -11.92
N ARG A 11 17.20 -15.70 -12.18
CA ARG A 11 16.12 -14.71 -12.19
C ARG A 11 15.06 -14.99 -13.25
N ARG A 12 15.47 -15.41 -14.45
CA ARG A 12 14.55 -15.84 -15.52
C ARG A 12 13.79 -17.11 -15.15
N ARG A 13 14.44 -18.10 -14.54
CA ARG A 13 13.78 -19.31 -14.06
C ARG A 13 12.76 -19.04 -12.96
N PHE A 14 13.07 -18.14 -12.01
CA PHE A 14 12.13 -17.73 -10.97
C PHE A 14 10.83 -17.18 -11.58
N LEU A 15 10.93 -16.31 -12.57
CA LEU A 15 9.76 -15.73 -13.25
C LEU A 15 8.97 -16.76 -14.07
N SER A 16 9.65 -17.72 -14.67
CA SER A 16 9.03 -18.80 -15.44
C SER A 16 8.27 -19.81 -14.56
N THR A 17 8.73 -20.05 -13.34
CA THR A 17 8.05 -20.96 -12.38
C THR A 17 7.00 -20.25 -11.54
N ALA A 18 7.11 -18.93 -11.36
CA ALA A 18 6.19 -18.13 -10.56
C ALA A 18 4.90 -17.76 -11.31
N SER A 19 4.88 -17.82 -12.64
CA SER A 19 3.67 -17.53 -13.42
C SER A 19 3.63 -18.32 -14.73
N PRO A 20 2.65 -19.20 -14.91
CA PRO A 20 2.40 -19.86 -16.20
C PRO A 20 1.84 -18.91 -17.27
N LEU A 21 1.65 -17.63 -16.96
CA LEU A 21 0.94 -16.66 -17.81
C LEU A 21 1.85 -15.76 -18.64
N LEU A 22 3.19 -15.87 -18.50
CA LEU A 22 4.14 -14.99 -19.21
C LEU A 22 4.54 -15.49 -20.61
N GLY A 23 3.79 -16.40 -21.21
CA GLY A 23 4.05 -16.98 -22.54
C GLY A 23 3.36 -16.28 -23.72
N GLY A 24 2.65 -15.16 -23.53
CA GLY A 24 1.96 -14.43 -24.59
C GLY A 24 2.67 -13.12 -24.97
N PRO A 25 2.62 -12.70 -26.27
CA PRO A 25 3.17 -11.40 -26.66
C PRO A 25 2.37 -10.27 -26.00
N LEU A 26 3.12 -9.30 -25.44
CA LEU A 26 2.56 -8.07 -24.89
C LEU A 26 1.84 -7.28 -25.98
N PRO A 27 0.63 -6.75 -25.75
CA PRO A 27 0.05 -5.78 -26.66
C PRO A 27 0.93 -4.52 -26.68
N ALA A 28 1.36 -4.15 -27.87
CA ALA A 28 2.01 -2.88 -28.15
C ALA A 28 1.02 -1.73 -27.92
N GLU A 29 1.57 -0.56 -27.56
CA GLU A 29 0.94 0.75 -27.50
C GLU A 29 0.19 1.13 -26.22
N ALA A 30 0.94 1.81 -25.35
CA ALA A 30 0.46 2.94 -24.57
C ALA A 30 1.39 4.13 -24.86
N GLY A 31 0.81 5.21 -25.42
CA GLY A 31 1.52 6.27 -26.11
C GLY A 31 2.54 7.06 -25.26
N ALA A 32 3.44 7.70 -25.98
CA ALA A 32 4.58 8.50 -25.51
C ALA A 32 4.19 9.71 -24.61
N GLU A 33 2.93 10.08 -24.53
CA GLU A 33 2.47 11.21 -23.73
C GLU A 33 2.49 10.98 -22.22
N ASP A 34 2.40 9.70 -21.75
CA ASP A 34 2.41 9.37 -20.32
C ASP A 34 3.84 9.42 -19.71
N ALA A 35 4.88 9.44 -20.53
CA ALA A 35 6.28 9.45 -20.06
C ALA A 35 6.78 10.86 -19.68
N ALA A 36 6.27 11.90 -20.32
CA ALA A 36 6.75 13.28 -20.13
C ALA A 36 6.24 13.92 -18.83
N VAL A 37 5.05 13.57 -18.37
CA VAL A 37 4.45 14.15 -17.15
C VAL A 37 5.06 13.59 -15.87
N ALA A 38 5.59 12.36 -15.90
CA ALA A 38 6.19 11.73 -14.72
C ALA A 38 7.64 12.20 -14.46
N THR A 39 8.32 12.78 -15.47
CA THR A 39 9.72 13.19 -15.34
C THR A 39 9.87 14.59 -14.73
N ALA A 40 8.91 15.47 -14.94
CA ALA A 40 8.99 16.88 -14.53
C ALA A 40 8.83 17.13 -13.02
N THR A 41 8.27 16.16 -12.25
CA THR A 41 8.02 16.33 -10.80
C THR A 41 9.13 15.78 -9.90
N TYR A 42 10.11 15.07 -10.44
CA TYR A 42 11.16 14.43 -9.63
C TYR A 42 12.54 15.10 -9.70
N GLU A 43 12.79 15.95 -10.68
CA GLU A 43 14.07 16.65 -10.82
C GLU A 43 14.21 17.89 -9.94
N ALA A 44 13.11 18.43 -9.39
CA ALA A 44 13.16 19.67 -8.61
C ALA A 44 13.61 19.49 -7.15
N ASP A 45 13.62 18.26 -6.60
CA ASP A 45 13.92 18.01 -5.18
C ASP A 45 15.35 17.45 -4.92
N ALA A 46 16.18 17.28 -5.94
CA ALA A 46 17.51 16.71 -5.76
C ALA A 46 18.51 17.68 -5.10
N ASP A 47 18.23 18.98 -5.13
CA ASP A 47 19.18 20.02 -4.65
C ASP A 47 19.00 20.45 -3.18
N VAL A 48 18.01 19.91 -2.44
CA VAL A 48 17.70 20.38 -1.08
C VAL A 48 18.45 19.62 0.01
N TYR A 49 19.11 18.50 -0.29
CA TYR A 49 19.89 17.73 0.68
C TYR A 49 21.40 17.71 0.34
N ARG A 50 22.07 18.84 0.47
CA ARG A 50 23.54 18.84 0.67
C ARG A 50 23.81 18.42 2.10
N ILE A 51 24.23 17.17 2.30
CA ILE A 51 24.80 16.72 3.58
C ILE A 51 26.12 17.51 3.77
N PRO A 52 26.31 18.22 4.91
CA PRO A 52 27.59 18.85 5.22
C PRO A 52 28.68 17.79 5.25
N THR A 53 29.79 18.05 4.59
CA THR A 53 30.91 17.10 4.42
C THR A 53 31.75 16.92 5.69
N GLU A 54 31.46 17.65 6.76
CA GLU A 54 32.07 17.49 8.08
C GLU A 54 30.99 17.24 9.11
N ALA A 55 30.82 15.98 9.49
CA ALA A 55 30.01 15.62 10.65
C ALA A 55 30.78 16.08 11.92
N PRO A 56 30.12 16.81 12.85
CA PRO A 56 30.72 17.09 14.15
C PRO A 56 31.08 15.79 14.84
N ALA A 57 32.20 15.77 15.57
CA ALA A 57 32.65 14.60 16.33
C ALA A 57 31.50 14.07 17.19
N PRO A 58 31.23 12.76 17.18
CA PRO A 58 30.16 12.19 17.97
C PRO A 58 30.38 12.55 19.44
N PRO A 59 29.31 12.93 20.17
CA PRO A 59 29.42 13.17 21.61
C PRO A 59 29.92 11.90 22.30
N PRO A 60 30.63 12.02 23.44
CA PRO A 60 31.12 10.88 24.17
C PRO A 60 29.99 9.91 24.48
N LEU A 61 30.23 8.62 24.22
CA LEU A 61 29.29 7.53 24.45
C LEU A 61 28.77 7.62 25.88
N ARG A 62 27.61 8.20 26.06
CA ARG A 62 26.83 8.02 27.28
C ARG A 62 26.27 6.60 27.25
N ASP A 63 26.27 6.00 28.42
CA ASP A 63 25.80 4.68 28.72
C ASP A 63 24.70 4.17 27.75
N LEU A 64 25.07 3.27 26.82
CA LEU A 64 24.17 2.75 25.79
C LEU A 64 22.98 1.98 26.39
N ASP A 65 23.15 1.46 27.62
CA ASP A 65 22.10 0.73 28.33
C ASP A 65 20.96 1.67 28.80
N SER A 66 21.25 2.97 28.99
CA SER A 66 20.22 3.95 29.32
C SER A 66 19.40 4.43 28.07
N LEU A 67 19.82 4.05 26.88
CA LEU A 67 19.16 4.38 25.60
C LEU A 67 18.36 3.21 25.03
N VAL A 68 18.28 2.08 25.72
CA VAL A 68 17.38 0.99 25.32
C VAL A 68 15.95 1.52 25.44
N PRO A 69 15.22 1.69 24.32
CA PRO A 69 13.85 2.13 24.39
C PRO A 69 13.05 1.16 25.23
N GLU A 70 12.24 1.68 26.15
CA GLU A 70 11.24 0.85 26.83
C GLU A 70 10.44 0.06 25.80
N PRO A 71 10.09 -1.21 26.10
CA PRO A 71 9.35 -2.04 25.16
C PRO A 71 8.08 -1.30 24.74
N ASP A 72 7.77 -1.35 23.43
CA ASP A 72 6.65 -0.67 22.73
C ASP A 72 5.30 -0.78 23.46
N SER A 73 5.15 -1.77 24.35
CA SER A 73 3.97 -2.01 25.18
C SER A 73 3.70 -0.93 26.24
N ALA A 74 4.70 -0.13 26.62
CA ALA A 74 4.55 0.93 27.62
C ALA A 74 4.25 2.31 27.01
N ARG A 75 4.44 2.49 25.70
CA ARG A 75 4.23 3.76 25.02
C ARG A 75 2.81 3.87 24.44
N GLU A 76 2.09 4.93 24.78
CA GLU A 76 0.78 5.21 24.15
C GLU A 76 0.89 5.51 22.65
N VAL A 77 2.05 5.94 22.18
CA VAL A 77 2.34 6.34 20.80
C VAL A 77 3.70 5.78 20.41
N ASP A 78 3.77 5.06 19.31
CA ASP A 78 5.03 4.53 18.80
C ASP A 78 5.89 5.60 18.08
N ASP A 79 7.10 5.24 17.65
CA ASP A 79 8.04 6.14 16.96
C ASP A 79 7.49 6.69 15.64
N TRP A 80 6.48 6.06 15.05
CA TRP A 80 5.80 6.48 13.82
C TRP A 80 4.62 7.37 14.06
N GLY A 81 4.25 7.56 15.33
CA GLY A 81 3.11 8.37 15.74
C GLY A 81 1.79 7.60 15.82
N ARG A 82 1.78 6.28 15.57
CA ARG A 82 0.60 5.43 15.72
C ARG A 82 0.23 5.30 17.21
N SER A 83 -1.05 5.42 17.52
CA SER A 83 -1.55 5.33 18.90
C SER A 83 -2.53 4.16 19.02
N GLU A 84 -2.19 3.19 19.85
CA GLU A 84 -3.09 2.07 20.13
C GLU A 84 -4.36 2.53 20.87
N ARG A 85 -4.26 3.59 21.69
CA ARG A 85 -5.42 4.21 22.35
C ARG A 85 -6.41 4.78 21.34
N ILE A 86 -5.92 5.55 20.35
CA ILE A 86 -6.77 6.12 19.29
C ILE A 86 -7.35 4.99 18.44
N TYR A 87 -6.56 3.98 18.11
CA TYR A 87 -7.07 2.82 17.38
C TYR A 87 -8.20 2.14 18.12
N ARG A 88 -8.04 1.82 19.42
CA ARG A 88 -9.09 1.22 20.27
C ARG A 88 -10.35 2.08 20.36
N LEU A 89 -10.21 3.39 20.39
CA LEU A 89 -11.35 4.32 20.36
C LEU A 89 -12.14 4.21 19.04
N MET A 90 -11.44 4.00 17.91
CA MET A 90 -12.03 3.86 16.57
C MET A 90 -12.53 2.44 16.28
N GLU A 91 -12.05 1.46 17.02
CA GLU A 91 -12.34 0.04 16.77
C GLU A 91 -13.83 -0.31 16.72
N PRO A 92 -14.73 0.22 17.58
CA PRO A 92 -16.16 -0.02 17.47
C PRO A 92 -16.74 0.43 16.13
N VAL A 93 -16.31 1.60 15.62
CA VAL A 93 -16.73 2.13 14.32
C VAL A 93 -16.17 1.29 13.17
N LEU A 94 -14.90 0.93 13.24
CA LEU A 94 -14.26 0.05 12.24
C LEU A 94 -14.94 -1.32 12.22
N ASN A 95 -15.23 -1.91 13.38
CA ASN A 95 -15.92 -3.18 13.48
C ASN A 95 -17.38 -3.11 12.98
N PHE A 96 -18.06 -1.99 13.18
CA PHE A 96 -19.38 -1.78 12.60
C PHE A 96 -19.32 -1.86 11.07
N TYR A 97 -18.39 -1.11 10.44
CA TYR A 97 -18.19 -1.17 8.99
C TYR A 97 -17.79 -2.58 8.55
N TYR A 98 -16.84 -3.19 9.25
CA TYR A 98 -16.32 -4.50 8.91
C TYR A 98 -17.39 -5.58 8.94
N ARG A 99 -18.13 -5.72 10.06
CA ARG A 99 -19.04 -6.83 10.31
C ARG A 99 -20.45 -6.62 9.74
N TYR A 100 -20.97 -5.40 9.84
CA TYR A 100 -22.38 -5.13 9.55
C TYR A 100 -22.59 -4.36 8.24
N TRP A 101 -21.78 -3.34 7.98
CA TRP A 101 -21.98 -2.48 6.82
C TRP A 101 -21.43 -3.10 5.55
N PHE A 102 -20.14 -3.46 5.54
CA PHE A 102 -19.47 -4.10 4.42
C PHE A 102 -19.53 -5.62 4.47
N ARG A 103 -19.79 -6.20 5.64
CA ARG A 103 -19.87 -7.67 5.84
C ARG A 103 -18.69 -8.37 5.20
N VAL A 104 -17.49 -7.93 5.59
CA VAL A 104 -16.22 -8.32 4.98
C VAL A 104 -16.02 -9.83 5.06
N GLU A 105 -15.65 -10.43 3.95
CA GLU A 105 -15.19 -11.82 3.86
C GLU A 105 -13.69 -11.82 3.56
N VAL A 106 -12.96 -12.69 4.21
CA VAL A 106 -11.51 -12.79 4.10
C VAL A 106 -11.09 -14.18 3.69
N GLU A 107 -10.14 -14.25 2.75
CA GLU A 107 -9.53 -15.49 2.28
C GLU A 107 -8.01 -15.38 2.36
N GLY A 108 -7.34 -16.46 2.76
CA GLY A 108 -5.87 -16.58 2.75
C GLY A 108 -5.17 -15.69 3.78
N ILE A 109 -5.81 -15.37 4.91
CA ILE A 109 -5.22 -14.55 5.98
C ILE A 109 -3.95 -15.18 6.57
N ASP A 110 -3.87 -16.50 6.56
CA ASP A 110 -2.74 -17.32 6.99
C ASP A 110 -1.46 -17.12 6.15
N ARG A 111 -1.59 -16.55 4.94
CA ARG A 111 -0.47 -16.18 4.07
C ARG A 111 0.33 -14.99 4.58
N ILE A 112 -0.21 -14.25 5.55
CA ILE A 112 0.53 -13.17 6.22
C ILE A 112 1.42 -13.79 7.28
N PRO A 113 2.74 -13.48 7.29
CA PRO A 113 3.64 -14.06 8.28
C PRO A 113 3.32 -13.57 9.70
N ALA A 114 3.34 -14.48 10.67
CA ALA A 114 3.01 -14.21 12.06
C ALA A 114 4.03 -13.29 12.76
N THR A 115 5.32 -13.36 12.40
CA THR A 115 6.41 -12.71 13.15
C THR A 115 7.38 -11.88 12.29
N SER A 116 7.60 -12.26 11.02
CA SER A 116 8.49 -11.52 10.12
C SER A 116 7.83 -10.30 9.51
N GLY A 117 8.62 -9.36 8.99
CA GLY A 117 8.11 -8.27 8.16
C GLY A 117 7.49 -8.82 6.87
N ALA A 118 6.50 -8.11 6.34
CA ALA A 118 5.95 -8.38 5.02
C ALA A 118 5.38 -7.10 4.39
N LEU A 119 5.53 -6.99 3.08
CA LEU A 119 4.95 -5.91 2.31
C LEU A 119 3.67 -6.39 1.64
N LEU A 120 2.53 -5.81 2.02
CA LEU A 120 1.24 -6.08 1.41
C LEU A 120 1.02 -5.13 0.25
N ALA A 121 0.79 -5.64 -0.95
CA ALA A 121 0.55 -4.85 -2.16
C ALA A 121 -0.89 -5.03 -2.64
N SER A 122 -1.71 -3.99 -2.59
CA SER A 122 -3.15 -4.06 -2.90
C SER A 122 -3.56 -3.15 -4.05
N ASN A 123 -4.68 -3.49 -4.71
CA ASN A 123 -5.41 -2.54 -5.55
C ASN A 123 -6.00 -1.42 -4.69
N HIS A 124 -6.22 -0.25 -5.29
CA HIS A 124 -6.68 0.93 -4.57
C HIS A 124 -8.03 1.43 -5.11
N SER A 125 -8.91 1.76 -4.18
CA SER A 125 -10.19 2.42 -4.50
C SER A 125 -10.06 3.94 -4.48
N GLY A 126 -11.10 4.64 -4.92
CA GLY A 126 -11.09 6.09 -5.07
C GLY A 126 -11.68 6.86 -3.89
N ALA A 127 -11.63 8.18 -3.99
CA ALA A 127 -12.13 9.18 -3.06
C ALA A 127 -11.56 9.04 -1.64
N LEU A 128 -12.35 8.68 -0.65
CA LEU A 128 -11.93 8.34 0.70
C LEU A 128 -11.91 6.81 0.82
N PRO A 129 -10.78 6.15 0.52
CA PRO A 129 -10.77 4.72 0.29
C PRO A 129 -10.95 3.91 1.58
N PRO A 130 -11.98 3.06 1.69
CA PRO A 130 -12.19 2.21 2.86
C PRO A 130 -11.34 0.92 2.84
N ASP A 131 -10.59 0.66 1.76
CA ASP A 131 -9.79 -0.55 1.57
C ASP A 131 -8.73 -0.73 2.67
N ALA A 132 -7.91 0.29 2.94
CA ALA A 132 -6.85 0.18 3.95
C ALA A 132 -7.39 -0.06 5.37
N PRO A 133 -8.38 0.69 5.89
CA PRO A 133 -9.01 0.37 7.17
C PRO A 133 -9.60 -1.04 7.24
N MET A 134 -10.20 -1.55 6.17
CA MET A 134 -10.79 -2.89 6.15
C MET A 134 -9.73 -3.99 6.10
N ILE A 135 -8.62 -3.81 5.36
CA ILE A 135 -7.47 -4.73 5.41
C ILE A 135 -6.87 -4.76 6.83
N MET A 136 -6.70 -3.59 7.44
CA MET A 136 -6.17 -3.48 8.80
C MET A 136 -7.08 -4.19 9.81
N GLN A 137 -8.41 -4.02 9.68
CA GLN A 137 -9.38 -4.67 10.54
C GLN A 137 -9.47 -6.19 10.31
N ALA A 138 -9.28 -6.66 9.05
CA ALA A 138 -9.18 -8.07 8.73
C ALA A 138 -8.02 -8.75 9.46
N ILE A 139 -6.83 -8.14 9.41
CA ILE A 139 -5.66 -8.66 10.11
C ILE A 139 -5.89 -8.67 11.63
N ARG A 140 -6.51 -7.63 12.17
CA ARG A 140 -6.78 -7.54 13.60
C ARG A 140 -7.81 -8.57 14.08
N ASN A 141 -8.85 -8.80 13.30
CA ASN A 141 -9.97 -9.68 13.71
C ASN A 141 -9.73 -11.16 13.41
N GLU A 142 -9.01 -11.47 12.34
CA GLU A 142 -9.00 -12.83 11.77
C GLU A 142 -7.61 -13.48 11.72
N HIS A 143 -6.52 -12.68 11.79
CA HIS A 143 -5.19 -13.27 11.79
C HIS A 143 -4.89 -13.95 13.15
N PRO A 144 -4.35 -15.19 13.18
CA PRO A 144 -4.04 -15.92 14.44
C PRO A 144 -3.07 -15.16 15.37
N SER A 145 -2.20 -14.33 14.78
CA SER A 145 -1.29 -13.42 15.49
C SER A 145 -1.56 -11.99 15.04
N PRO A 146 -2.55 -11.27 15.61
CA PRO A 146 -2.90 -9.93 15.19
C PRO A 146 -1.73 -8.96 15.38
N ARG A 147 -1.37 -8.23 14.32
CA ARG A 147 -0.23 -7.31 14.32
C ARG A 147 -0.61 -5.95 13.74
N PRO A 148 0.00 -4.87 14.22
CA PRO A 148 -0.19 -3.55 13.60
C PRO A 148 0.20 -3.55 12.13
N LEU A 149 -0.66 -2.93 11.29
CA LEU A 149 -0.40 -2.66 9.89
C LEU A 149 -0.06 -1.18 9.73
N TYR A 150 1.05 -0.88 9.07
CA TYR A 150 1.44 0.47 8.70
C TYR A 150 1.16 0.70 7.22
N MET A 151 0.67 1.88 6.87
CA MET A 151 0.34 2.24 5.49
C MET A 151 1.35 3.26 4.98
N LEU A 152 1.89 3.05 3.79
CA LEU A 152 2.72 4.08 3.16
C LEU A 152 1.84 5.00 2.31
N GLY A 153 1.85 6.27 2.65
CA GLY A 153 1.08 7.30 1.95
C GLY A 153 1.92 8.50 1.53
N GLU A 154 1.44 9.22 0.53
CA GLU A 154 2.10 10.41 0.02
C GLU A 154 2.09 11.56 1.04
N HIS A 155 3.09 12.43 0.97
CA HIS A 155 3.29 13.54 1.92
C HIS A 155 2.13 14.53 2.01
N TRP A 156 1.34 14.69 0.95
CA TRP A 156 0.24 15.66 0.91
C TRP A 156 -0.86 15.37 1.93
N PHE A 157 -1.06 14.13 2.37
CA PHE A 157 -2.00 13.81 3.46
C PHE A 157 -1.67 14.56 4.75
N LYS A 158 -0.38 14.85 4.99
CA LYS A 158 0.08 15.61 6.15
C LYS A 158 -0.26 17.10 6.07
N GLY A 159 -0.49 17.62 4.87
CA GLY A 159 -0.82 19.03 4.63
C GLY A 159 -2.27 19.42 4.98
N TYR A 160 -3.15 18.46 5.19
CA TYR A 160 -4.52 18.74 5.58
C TYR A 160 -4.65 18.74 7.11
N PRO A 161 -4.96 19.91 7.75
CA PRO A 161 -5.14 19.99 9.18
C PRO A 161 -6.18 18.97 9.69
N GLY A 162 -5.85 18.26 10.75
CA GLY A 162 -6.70 17.21 11.33
C GLY A 162 -6.61 15.85 10.62
N VAL A 163 -6.68 15.80 9.29
CA VAL A 163 -6.59 14.55 8.53
C VAL A 163 -5.21 13.91 8.69
N GLY A 164 -4.14 14.72 8.55
CA GLY A 164 -2.77 14.23 8.71
C GLY A 164 -2.48 13.72 10.12
N LEU A 165 -2.99 14.40 11.15
CA LEU A 165 -2.86 13.95 12.54
C LEU A 165 -3.60 12.63 12.76
N PHE A 166 -4.85 12.55 12.30
CA PHE A 166 -5.67 11.34 12.47
C PHE A 166 -5.07 10.14 11.74
N THR A 167 -4.71 10.30 10.46
CA THR A 167 -4.14 9.21 9.65
C THR A 167 -2.81 8.71 10.19
N ASN A 168 -1.97 9.60 10.74
CA ASN A 168 -0.75 9.21 11.42
C ASN A 168 -1.05 8.34 12.67
N LYS A 169 -2.06 8.71 13.47
CA LYS A 169 -2.47 7.95 14.67
C LYS A 169 -2.98 6.53 14.37
N ILE A 170 -3.42 6.28 13.16
CA ILE A 170 -3.83 4.94 12.72
C ILE A 170 -2.74 4.20 11.93
N GLY A 171 -1.52 4.75 11.81
CA GLY A 171 -0.37 4.09 11.22
C GLY A 171 -0.04 4.49 9.79
N LEU A 172 -0.48 5.68 9.31
CA LEU A 172 -0.03 6.22 8.03
C LEU A 172 1.35 6.84 8.18
N VAL A 173 2.33 6.27 7.47
CA VAL A 173 3.73 6.71 7.43
C VAL A 173 4.03 7.30 6.05
N ALA A 174 4.92 8.31 6.00
CA ALA A 174 5.34 8.89 4.73
C ALA A 174 6.00 7.85 3.82
N ALA A 175 5.57 7.78 2.56
CA ALA A 175 6.09 6.87 1.55
C ALA A 175 7.52 7.26 1.14
N HIS A 176 8.49 6.84 1.95
CA HIS A 176 9.91 7.02 1.70
C HIS A 176 10.64 5.67 1.81
N PRO A 177 11.61 5.35 0.92
CA PRO A 177 12.31 4.06 0.96
C PRO A 177 12.95 3.72 2.31
N ALA A 178 13.54 4.70 3.01
CA ALA A 178 14.14 4.49 4.31
C ALA A 178 13.10 4.14 5.39
N ASN A 179 11.93 4.79 5.39
CA ASN A 179 10.85 4.49 6.31
C ASN A 179 10.32 3.06 6.08
N ALA A 180 10.12 2.72 4.82
CA ALA A 180 9.67 1.38 4.46
C ALA A 180 10.68 0.30 4.84
N HIS A 181 11.98 0.55 4.61
CA HIS A 181 13.05 -0.36 4.99
C HIS A 181 13.09 -0.56 6.51
N ARG A 182 13.09 0.52 7.30
CA ARG A 182 13.07 0.45 8.76
C ARG A 182 11.88 -0.35 9.28
N LEU A 183 10.67 -0.05 8.80
CA LEU A 183 9.47 -0.79 9.20
C LEU A 183 9.56 -2.29 8.87
N LEU A 184 10.00 -2.62 7.65
CA LEU A 184 10.00 -4.01 7.15
C LEU A 184 11.14 -4.85 7.71
N HIS A 185 12.37 -4.30 7.69
CA HIS A 185 13.60 -5.01 8.03
C HIS A 185 13.89 -4.93 9.53
N ASP A 186 14.03 -3.70 10.06
CA ASP A 186 14.51 -3.48 11.43
C ASP A 186 13.42 -3.82 12.46
N GLU A 187 12.19 -3.33 12.22
CA GLU A 187 11.07 -3.51 13.14
C GLU A 187 10.17 -4.70 12.78
N ARG A 188 10.42 -5.38 11.66
CA ARG A 188 9.66 -6.55 11.18
C ARG A 188 8.14 -6.33 11.14
N ARG A 189 7.71 -5.12 10.77
CA ARG A 189 6.30 -4.74 10.72
C ARG A 189 5.62 -5.19 9.41
N LEU A 190 4.29 -5.23 9.44
CA LEU A 190 3.48 -5.34 8.24
C LEU A 190 3.31 -3.96 7.62
N VAL A 191 3.57 -3.84 6.32
CA VAL A 191 3.48 -2.57 5.60
C VAL A 191 2.58 -2.72 4.39
N LEU A 192 1.55 -1.89 4.28
CA LEU A 192 0.61 -1.84 3.16
C LEU A 192 1.01 -0.73 2.19
N VAL A 193 1.04 -1.09 0.91
CA VAL A 193 1.23 -0.15 -0.19
C VAL A 193 0.15 -0.36 -1.25
N PHE A 194 -0.16 0.72 -1.95
CA PHE A 194 -1.05 0.72 -3.12
C PHE A 194 -0.23 1.11 -4.35
N PRO A 195 0.31 0.13 -5.10
CA PRO A 195 1.26 0.43 -6.19
C PRO A 195 0.67 1.20 -7.38
N GLU A 196 -0.66 1.26 -7.51
CA GLU A 196 -1.34 2.13 -8.47
C GLU A 196 -1.15 3.62 -8.15
N GLY A 197 -0.89 3.96 -6.87
CA GLY A 197 -0.79 5.34 -6.39
C GLY A 197 -2.05 6.16 -6.71
N GLN A 198 -1.88 7.45 -6.97
CA GLN A 198 -2.99 8.36 -7.31
C GLN A 198 -3.81 7.92 -8.54
N LYS A 199 -3.22 7.15 -9.48
CA LYS A 199 -3.95 6.64 -10.66
C LYS A 199 -5.04 5.64 -10.25
N GLY A 200 -4.81 4.87 -9.17
CA GLY A 200 -5.81 3.98 -8.58
C GLY A 200 -6.99 4.75 -7.99
N THR A 201 -6.70 5.76 -7.15
CA THR A 201 -7.73 6.55 -6.47
C THR A 201 -8.57 7.45 -7.39
N ARG A 202 -8.14 7.67 -8.63
CA ARG A 202 -8.82 8.51 -9.62
C ARG A 202 -9.66 7.71 -10.63
N LYS A 203 -9.80 6.39 -10.45
CA LYS A 203 -10.60 5.57 -11.35
C LYS A 203 -12.07 5.97 -11.28
N LEU A 204 -12.70 6.14 -12.43
CA LEU A 204 -14.13 6.35 -12.52
C LEU A 204 -14.87 5.03 -12.31
N PHE A 205 -16.11 5.08 -11.87
CA PHE A 205 -16.90 3.90 -11.51
C PHE A 205 -16.95 2.82 -12.62
N TRP A 206 -17.02 3.21 -13.88
CA TRP A 206 -16.99 2.27 -15.02
C TRP A 206 -15.60 1.67 -15.32
N GLN A 207 -14.55 2.20 -14.67
CA GLN A 207 -13.18 1.67 -14.76
C GLN A 207 -12.81 0.83 -13.53
N ARG A 208 -13.77 0.60 -12.63
CA ARG A 208 -13.53 -0.17 -11.39
C ARG A 208 -12.95 -1.54 -11.70
N TYR A 209 -12.11 -2.02 -10.80
CA TYR A 209 -11.42 -3.31 -10.88
C TYR A 209 -10.49 -3.51 -12.07
N LYS A 210 -10.26 -2.48 -12.89
CA LYS A 210 -9.22 -2.48 -13.93
C LYS A 210 -7.96 -1.84 -13.36
N LEU A 211 -6.97 -2.66 -13.04
CA LEU A 211 -5.74 -2.17 -12.43
C LEU A 211 -4.94 -1.28 -13.38
N ARG A 212 -4.45 -0.18 -12.87
CA ARG A 212 -3.46 0.66 -13.53
C ARG A 212 -2.08 0.05 -13.40
N ARG A 213 -1.10 0.61 -14.11
CA ARG A 213 0.29 0.18 -13.99
C ARG A 213 0.81 0.40 -12.56
N PHE A 214 1.56 -0.57 -12.02
CA PHE A 214 2.16 -0.52 -10.68
C PHE A 214 3.48 0.26 -10.68
N GLY A 215 3.45 1.51 -11.15
CA GLY A 215 4.60 2.40 -11.15
C GLY A 215 5.84 1.79 -11.83
N ARG A 216 7.02 2.08 -11.28
CA ARG A 216 8.33 1.56 -11.72
C ARG A 216 8.85 0.43 -10.82
N GLY A 217 8.00 -0.27 -10.12
CA GLY A 217 8.38 -1.37 -9.23
C GLY A 217 9.10 -0.95 -7.94
N GLY A 218 8.95 0.30 -7.49
CA GLY A 218 9.61 0.79 -6.27
C GLY A 218 9.29 -0.05 -5.03
N PHE A 219 8.08 -0.55 -4.89
CA PHE A 219 7.67 -1.44 -3.80
C PHE A 219 8.40 -2.79 -3.84
N VAL A 220 8.69 -3.32 -5.04
CA VAL A 220 9.48 -4.55 -5.24
C VAL A 220 10.92 -4.32 -4.80
N LYS A 221 11.55 -3.19 -5.23
CA LYS A 221 12.89 -2.81 -4.76
C LYS A 221 12.99 -2.76 -3.26
N THR A 222 11.97 -2.17 -2.62
CA THR A 222 11.92 -2.04 -1.16
C THR A 222 11.83 -3.41 -0.48
N ALA A 223 10.98 -4.32 -0.96
CA ALA A 223 10.85 -5.66 -0.41
C ALA A 223 12.13 -6.49 -0.56
N ILE A 224 12.77 -6.45 -1.75
CA ILE A 224 14.04 -7.15 -1.99
C ILE A 224 15.14 -6.63 -1.05
N ARG A 225 15.30 -5.30 -0.92
CA ARG A 225 16.31 -4.70 -0.05
C ARG A 225 16.05 -4.96 1.43
N ALA A 226 14.79 -5.02 1.83
CA ALA A 226 14.41 -5.36 3.20
C ALA A 226 14.44 -6.87 3.49
N GLY A 227 14.62 -7.73 2.47
CA GLY A 227 14.62 -9.19 2.63
C GLY A 227 13.29 -9.76 3.10
N VAL A 228 12.17 -9.16 2.69
CA VAL A 228 10.83 -9.59 3.10
C VAL A 228 9.97 -10.01 1.92
N PRO A 229 8.99 -10.91 2.12
CA PRO A 229 8.06 -11.29 1.06
C PRO A 229 7.09 -10.15 0.72
N ILE A 230 6.58 -10.18 -0.52
CA ILE A 230 5.41 -9.39 -0.91
C ILE A 230 4.19 -10.31 -0.88
N VAL A 231 3.16 -9.92 -0.12
CA VAL A 231 1.85 -10.56 -0.12
C VAL A 231 0.91 -9.73 -1.00
N PRO A 232 0.53 -10.20 -2.20
CA PRO A 232 -0.44 -9.50 -3.02
C PRO A 232 -1.83 -9.60 -2.39
N VAL A 233 -2.61 -8.52 -2.45
CA VAL A 233 -3.96 -8.46 -1.85
C VAL A 233 -4.96 -7.96 -2.88
N ALA A 234 -6.05 -8.69 -3.07
CA ALA A 234 -7.16 -8.29 -3.90
C ALA A 234 -8.35 -7.86 -3.04
N VAL A 235 -8.90 -6.68 -3.30
CA VAL A 235 -10.04 -6.12 -2.58
C VAL A 235 -11.18 -5.81 -3.55
N VAL A 236 -12.35 -6.42 -3.34
CA VAL A 236 -13.60 -6.14 -4.04
C VAL A 236 -14.57 -5.47 -3.06
N GLY A 237 -15.40 -4.55 -3.54
CA GLY A 237 -16.39 -3.80 -2.74
C GLY A 237 -15.97 -2.34 -2.51
N ALA A 238 -14.69 -2.05 -2.39
CA ALA A 238 -14.20 -0.72 -2.05
C ALA A 238 -14.55 0.36 -3.10
N GLU A 239 -14.46 0.01 -4.39
CA GLU A 239 -14.76 0.94 -5.48
C GLU A 239 -16.28 1.19 -5.64
N GLU A 240 -17.13 0.29 -5.13
CA GLU A 240 -18.59 0.47 -5.08
C GLU A 240 -19.04 1.18 -3.80
N ALA A 241 -18.28 1.09 -2.72
CA ALA A 241 -18.60 1.78 -1.48
C ALA A 241 -18.47 3.31 -1.63
N MET A 242 -17.54 3.79 -2.46
CA MET A 242 -17.34 5.21 -2.75
C MET A 242 -17.08 5.43 -4.26
N PRO A 243 -18.10 5.25 -5.12
CA PRO A 243 -17.93 5.37 -6.57
C PRO A 243 -17.62 6.81 -6.98
N ILE A 244 -16.76 6.99 -7.98
CA ILE A 244 -16.46 8.29 -8.59
C ILE A 244 -17.10 8.34 -9.97
N PHE A 245 -18.00 9.30 -10.19
CA PHE A 245 -18.71 9.44 -11.46
C PHE A 245 -18.05 10.44 -12.42
N ALA A 246 -17.36 11.46 -11.87
CA ALA A 246 -16.67 12.45 -12.68
C ALA A 246 -15.53 13.11 -11.88
N HIS A 247 -14.64 13.80 -12.60
CA HIS A 247 -13.66 14.73 -12.05
C HIS A 247 -13.91 16.11 -12.62
N VAL A 248 -13.70 17.16 -11.80
CA VAL A 248 -13.84 18.56 -12.22
C VAL A 248 -12.49 19.25 -12.14
N PRO A 249 -11.70 19.28 -13.25
CA PRO A 249 -10.33 19.82 -13.23
C PRO A 249 -10.27 21.30 -12.84
N LEU A 250 -11.29 22.10 -13.19
CA LEU A 250 -11.34 23.51 -12.81
C LEU A 250 -11.43 23.67 -11.29
N LEU A 251 -12.33 22.92 -10.64
CA LEU A 251 -12.47 22.97 -9.17
C LEU A 251 -11.24 22.39 -8.46
N GLN A 252 -10.59 21.37 -9.04
CA GLN A 252 -9.32 20.88 -8.56
C GLN A 252 -8.27 22.00 -8.49
N ARG A 253 -8.12 22.79 -9.57
CA ARG A 253 -7.18 23.93 -9.59
C ARG A 253 -7.54 25.02 -8.59
N LEU A 254 -8.81 25.32 -8.42
CA LEU A 254 -9.28 26.36 -7.51
C LEU A 254 -9.14 25.97 -6.03
N THR A 255 -9.34 24.70 -5.71
CA THR A 255 -9.33 24.20 -4.33
C THR A 255 -7.96 23.70 -3.89
N GLY A 256 -7.01 23.49 -4.82
CA GLY A 256 -5.72 22.87 -4.53
C GLY A 256 -5.79 21.38 -4.14
N LEU A 257 -6.95 20.75 -4.28
CA LEU A 257 -7.10 19.32 -4.04
C LEU A 257 -6.37 18.52 -5.12
N ILE A 258 -5.87 17.33 -4.79
CA ILE A 258 -5.20 16.42 -5.74
C ILE A 258 -6.11 16.06 -6.90
N TYR A 259 -7.40 15.88 -6.61
CA TYR A 259 -8.48 15.77 -7.59
C TYR A 259 -9.79 16.20 -6.92
N PHE A 260 -10.75 16.61 -7.74
CA PHE A 260 -12.08 16.99 -7.28
C PHE A 260 -13.08 15.95 -7.80
N PRO A 261 -13.40 14.92 -6.99
CA PRO A 261 -14.31 13.86 -7.43
C PRO A 261 -15.75 14.31 -7.31
N ILE A 262 -16.61 13.81 -8.19
CA ILE A 262 -18.06 13.88 -8.02
C ILE A 262 -18.54 12.47 -7.69
N ASN A 263 -19.17 12.34 -6.54
CA ASN A 263 -19.78 11.09 -6.10
C ASN A 263 -21.12 11.36 -5.37
N HIS A 264 -21.70 10.35 -4.72
CA HIS A 264 -23.01 10.47 -4.07
C HIS A 264 -23.00 11.39 -2.82
N VAL A 265 -21.85 11.72 -2.26
CA VAL A 265 -21.73 12.56 -1.05
C VAL A 265 -20.89 13.81 -1.26
N PHE A 266 -19.91 13.78 -2.15
CA PHE A 266 -19.03 14.92 -2.40
C PHE A 266 -19.36 15.59 -3.75
N PRO A 267 -19.46 16.93 -3.83
CA PRO A 267 -19.06 17.93 -2.81
C PRO A 267 -20.12 18.28 -1.76
N HIS A 268 -21.31 17.69 -1.80
CA HIS A 268 -22.50 18.13 -1.06
C HIS A 268 -22.31 18.13 0.48
N PHE A 269 -21.64 17.13 1.02
CA PHE A 269 -21.43 16.97 2.45
C PHE A 269 -20.00 17.31 2.94
N GLY A 270 -19.10 17.75 2.04
CA GLY A 270 -17.73 18.11 2.41
C GLY A 270 -17.01 17.01 3.20
N LEU A 271 -16.41 17.37 4.34
CA LEU A 271 -15.73 16.41 5.21
C LEU A 271 -16.66 15.40 5.91
N LEU A 272 -17.96 15.72 6.05
CA LEU A 272 -18.94 14.78 6.58
C LEU A 272 -19.14 13.58 5.65
N ALA A 273 -18.69 13.69 4.39
CA ALA A 273 -18.64 12.56 3.47
C ALA A 273 -17.75 11.39 3.97
N ALA A 274 -16.81 11.68 4.87
CA ALA A 274 -15.98 10.65 5.49
C ALA A 274 -16.85 9.72 6.34
N GLY A 275 -16.98 8.47 5.89
CA GLY A 275 -17.84 7.49 6.55
C GLY A 275 -19.23 7.30 5.95
N MET A 276 -19.67 8.12 5.00
CA MET A 276 -20.95 7.93 4.31
C MET A 276 -20.80 6.96 3.10
N TYR A 277 -20.30 5.76 3.37
CA TYR A 277 -20.11 4.73 2.36
C TYR A 277 -21.42 4.04 1.98
N MET A 278 -21.53 3.62 0.71
CA MET A 278 -22.58 2.70 0.28
C MET A 278 -22.33 1.30 0.86
N PRO A 279 -23.38 0.52 1.18
CA PRO A 279 -23.24 -0.78 1.88
C PRO A 279 -22.79 -1.91 0.95
N ALA A 280 -21.74 -1.69 0.16
CA ALA A 280 -21.19 -2.71 -0.73
C ALA A 280 -20.60 -3.89 0.05
N LYS A 281 -20.81 -5.10 -0.44
CA LYS A 281 -20.18 -6.31 0.12
C LYS A 281 -18.70 -6.32 -0.19
N PHE A 282 -17.86 -6.43 0.85
CA PHE A 282 -16.41 -6.52 0.71
C PHE A 282 -15.94 -7.98 0.70
N LYS A 283 -14.96 -8.25 -0.16
CA LYS A 283 -14.18 -9.47 -0.13
C LYS A 283 -12.70 -9.10 -0.23
N ILE A 284 -11.89 -9.62 0.69
CA ILE A 284 -10.44 -9.41 0.76
C ILE A 284 -9.77 -10.77 0.59
N ARG A 285 -8.94 -10.92 -0.44
CA ARG A 285 -8.19 -12.14 -0.69
C ARG A 285 -6.70 -11.85 -0.63
N PHE A 286 -6.00 -12.47 0.33
CA PHE A 286 -4.56 -12.48 0.40
C PHE A 286 -4.06 -13.61 -0.50
N LEU A 287 -3.14 -13.30 -1.42
CA LEU A 287 -2.59 -14.26 -2.38
C LEU A 287 -1.26 -14.83 -1.89
N ASP A 288 -0.77 -15.87 -2.55
CA ASP A 288 0.48 -16.51 -2.17
C ASP A 288 1.65 -15.53 -2.19
N PRO A 289 2.46 -15.50 -1.12
CA PRO A 289 3.57 -14.58 -1.00
C PRO A 289 4.62 -14.78 -2.09
N VAL A 290 5.20 -13.69 -2.55
CA VAL A 290 6.35 -13.68 -3.46
C VAL A 290 7.60 -13.51 -2.62
N HIS A 291 8.41 -14.56 -2.53
CA HIS A 291 9.64 -14.60 -1.74
C HIS A 291 10.87 -14.24 -2.57
N PHE A 292 11.84 -13.59 -1.95
CA PHE A 292 13.09 -13.15 -2.58
C PHE A 292 14.34 -13.76 -1.94
N ASP A 293 14.21 -14.77 -1.09
CA ASP A 293 15.30 -15.38 -0.30
C ASP A 293 16.47 -15.89 -1.16
N ARG A 294 16.21 -16.18 -2.44
CA ARG A 294 17.21 -16.66 -3.40
C ARG A 294 18.02 -15.55 -4.06
N PHE A 295 17.65 -14.29 -3.83
CA PHE A 295 18.24 -13.13 -4.48
C PHE A 295 18.94 -12.26 -3.45
N GLY A 296 20.13 -11.76 -3.80
CA GLY A 296 20.81 -10.75 -2.99
C GLY A 296 20.14 -9.36 -3.15
N PRO A 297 20.49 -8.41 -2.28
CA PRO A 297 19.97 -7.03 -2.36
C PRO A 297 20.23 -6.33 -3.70
N ASP A 298 21.28 -6.75 -4.42
CA ASP A 298 21.65 -6.27 -5.75
C ASP A 298 20.60 -6.55 -6.83
N ALA A 299 19.74 -7.55 -6.61
CA ALA A 299 18.60 -7.81 -7.51
C ALA A 299 17.62 -6.63 -7.58
N ALA A 300 17.58 -5.79 -6.56
CA ALA A 300 16.79 -4.56 -6.55
C ALA A 300 17.27 -3.52 -7.57
N ASP A 301 18.52 -3.61 -8.05
CA ASP A 301 19.07 -2.67 -9.02
C ASP A 301 18.89 -3.13 -10.48
N ASP A 302 18.44 -4.37 -10.70
CA ASP A 302 18.00 -4.87 -11.99
C ASP A 302 16.58 -4.34 -12.32
N VAL A 303 16.53 -3.24 -13.08
CA VAL A 303 15.27 -2.55 -13.41
C VAL A 303 14.31 -3.47 -14.19
N ALA A 304 14.83 -4.32 -15.08
CA ALA A 304 14.00 -5.21 -15.89
C ALA A 304 13.37 -6.31 -15.01
N PHE A 305 14.16 -6.91 -14.12
CA PHE A 305 13.68 -7.90 -13.16
C PHE A 305 12.61 -7.31 -12.23
N VAL A 306 12.90 -6.15 -11.64
CA VAL A 306 11.97 -5.45 -10.72
C VAL A 306 10.65 -5.12 -11.41
N GLN A 307 10.70 -4.61 -12.66
CA GLN A 307 9.49 -4.29 -13.41
C GLN A 307 8.68 -5.53 -13.74
N GLN A 308 9.35 -6.62 -14.14
CA GLN A 308 8.69 -7.89 -14.46
C GLN A 308 7.99 -8.48 -13.24
N VAL A 309 8.62 -8.45 -12.05
CA VAL A 309 7.98 -8.87 -10.78
C VAL A 309 6.78 -7.99 -10.45
N ALA A 310 6.88 -6.67 -10.64
CA ALA A 310 5.77 -5.76 -10.38
C ALA A 310 4.57 -6.05 -11.32
N ASP A 311 4.84 -6.34 -12.59
CA ASP A 311 3.81 -6.68 -13.58
C ASP A 311 3.18 -8.06 -13.29
N ASP A 312 3.96 -9.04 -12.82
CA ASP A 312 3.44 -10.35 -12.37
C ASP A 312 2.51 -10.19 -11.17
N ILE A 313 2.91 -9.44 -10.15
CA ILE A 313 2.07 -9.16 -8.97
C ILE A 313 0.78 -8.46 -9.39
N ARG A 314 0.85 -7.48 -10.28
CA ARG A 314 -0.33 -6.81 -10.83
C ARG A 314 -1.26 -7.79 -11.55
N ALA A 315 -0.70 -8.69 -12.37
CA ALA A 315 -1.48 -9.69 -13.10
C ALA A 315 -2.18 -10.66 -12.14
N ARG A 316 -1.51 -11.14 -11.10
CA ARG A 316 -2.09 -12.02 -10.06
C ARG A 316 -3.26 -11.34 -9.36
N ILE A 317 -3.10 -10.08 -8.94
CA ILE A 317 -4.19 -9.32 -8.31
C ILE A 317 -5.35 -9.13 -9.30
N GLN A 318 -5.08 -8.81 -10.57
CA GLN A 318 -6.14 -8.64 -11.59
C GLN A 318 -6.92 -9.94 -11.83
N ILE A 319 -6.25 -11.09 -11.84
CA ILE A 319 -6.89 -12.40 -11.98
C ILE A 319 -7.79 -12.67 -10.78
N ALA A 320 -7.25 -12.50 -9.57
CA ALA A 320 -8.02 -12.69 -8.34
C ALA A 320 -9.26 -11.76 -8.29
N LEU A 321 -9.12 -10.48 -8.68
CA LEU A 321 -10.25 -9.57 -8.78
C LEU A 321 -11.32 -10.09 -9.75
N ASN A 322 -10.91 -10.57 -10.92
CA ASN A 322 -11.85 -11.12 -11.92
C ASN A 322 -12.56 -12.38 -11.42
N GLU A 323 -11.86 -13.25 -10.69
CA GLU A 323 -12.45 -14.45 -10.05
C GLU A 323 -13.46 -14.05 -8.98
N MET A 324 -13.05 -13.21 -8.03
CA MET A 324 -13.92 -12.73 -6.95
C MET A 324 -15.18 -12.02 -7.47
N LEU A 325 -15.06 -11.30 -8.58
CA LEU A 325 -16.21 -10.65 -9.24
C LEU A 325 -17.15 -11.66 -9.91
N ARG A 326 -16.64 -12.79 -10.43
CA ARG A 326 -17.47 -13.87 -10.98
C ARG A 326 -18.17 -14.68 -9.89
N GLU A 327 -17.49 -14.89 -8.76
CA GLU A 327 -18.03 -15.59 -7.58
C GLU A 327 -19.13 -14.78 -6.89
N ARG A 328 -19.07 -13.45 -6.99
CA ARG A 328 -20.00 -12.54 -6.32
C ARG A 328 -21.37 -12.52 -7.04
N GLY A 329 -22.41 -12.93 -6.34
CA GLY A 329 -23.78 -12.89 -6.86
C GLY A 329 -24.39 -11.50 -6.86
N SER A 330 -24.04 -10.64 -5.88
CA SER A 330 -24.59 -9.30 -5.72
C SER A 330 -23.53 -8.31 -5.22
N VAL A 331 -23.64 -7.04 -5.68
CA VAL A 331 -22.81 -5.94 -5.16
C VAL A 331 -23.10 -5.68 -3.68
N TRP A 332 -24.36 -5.86 -3.28
CA TRP A 332 -24.82 -5.47 -1.94
C TRP A 332 -24.83 -6.63 -0.94
N PHE A 333 -25.09 -7.85 -1.39
CA PHE A 333 -25.32 -8.99 -0.50
C PHE A 333 -24.23 -10.08 -0.61
N GLY A 334 -23.46 -10.12 -1.69
CA GLY A 334 -22.43 -11.12 -1.93
C GLY A 334 -22.81 -12.17 -2.94
#